data_15e0471a7c2e1f79ddcc083c12d2fa19
#
_entry.id   15e0471a7c2e1f79ddcc083c12d2fa19
#
_cell.length_a   1.000
_cell.length_b   1.000
_cell.length_c   1.000
_cell.angle_alpha   90.00
_cell.angle_beta   90.00
_cell.angle_gamma   90.00
#
_symmetry.space_group_name_H-M   'P 1'
#
loop_
_entity.id
_entity.type
_entity.pdbx_description
1 polymer ?
#
loop_
_entity_poly.entity_id
_entity_poly.type
_entity_poly.pdbx_seq_one_letter_code
_entity_poly.pdbx_strand_id
1 'polypeptide(L)'
;MTDLTQIPVPNDGPIANKVLEIYERSFPPEEQVPMSELRRSAERDGVSFLAWIDPSLPAGEDGAGNVVALTFSFVFPDLFYLGFLAVDGRTRSAGYGTRILTHFRERYGDVPQL
;
A
#
# COMPACT_ATOMS: atom_id res chain seq x y z
N MET A 1 -5.71 13.06 -15.44
CA MET A 1 -5.95 12.06 -14.38
C MET A 1 -5.12 12.43 -13.16
N THR A 2 -5.73 12.44 -11.99
CA THR A 2 -5.02 12.77 -10.75
C THR A 2 -4.15 11.58 -10.34
N ASP A 3 -2.87 11.85 -10.07
CA ASP A 3 -1.96 10.78 -9.61
C ASP A 3 -2.32 10.32 -8.21
N LEU A 4 -2.09 9.04 -7.95
CA LEU A 4 -2.18 8.52 -6.59
C LEU A 4 -1.05 9.10 -5.74
N THR A 5 -1.34 9.34 -4.48
CA THR A 5 -0.32 9.71 -3.51
C THR A 5 -0.12 8.55 -2.54
N GLN A 6 1.04 8.51 -1.88
CA GLN A 6 1.32 7.49 -0.89
C GLN A 6 1.90 8.09 0.36
N ILE A 7 1.54 7.50 1.51
CA ILE A 7 2.08 7.88 2.81
C ILE A 7 2.47 6.62 3.57
N PRO A 8 3.44 6.68 4.48
CA PRO A 8 3.68 5.58 5.39
C PRO A 8 2.42 5.28 6.19
N VAL A 9 2.14 4.00 6.42
CA VAL A 9 0.96 3.61 7.20
C VAL A 9 1.14 4.09 8.64
N PRO A 10 0.20 4.91 9.17
CA PRO A 10 0.30 5.39 10.54
C PRO A 10 0.15 4.26 11.57
N ASN A 11 0.57 4.51 12.79
CA ASN A 11 0.46 3.52 13.87
C ASN A 11 -0.98 3.32 14.33
N ASP A 12 -1.82 4.34 14.20
CA ASP A 12 -3.22 4.26 14.61
C ASP A 12 -4.06 5.26 13.81
N GLY A 13 -5.34 5.30 14.10
CA GLY A 13 -6.27 6.24 13.49
C GLY A 13 -7.00 5.69 12.27
N PRO A 14 -7.82 6.53 11.62
CA PRO A 14 -8.70 6.08 10.54
C PRO A 14 -7.96 5.47 9.34
N ILE A 15 -6.84 6.03 8.94
CA ILE A 15 -6.07 5.51 7.80
C ILE A 15 -5.51 4.13 8.14
N ALA A 16 -4.95 3.96 9.35
CA ALA A 16 -4.46 2.66 9.79
C ALA A 16 -5.59 1.63 9.84
N ASN A 17 -6.76 2.03 10.31
CA ASN A 17 -7.94 1.14 10.37
C ASN A 17 -8.40 0.74 8.97
N LYS A 18 -8.39 1.66 8.03
CA LYS A 18 -8.78 1.38 6.65
C LYS A 18 -7.79 0.41 5.99
N VAL A 19 -6.50 0.63 6.21
CA VAL A 19 -5.45 -0.27 5.70
C VAL A 19 -5.63 -1.67 6.27
N LEU A 20 -5.88 -1.79 7.57
CA LEU A 20 -6.13 -3.07 8.21
C LEU A 20 -7.33 -3.78 7.61
N GLU A 21 -8.43 -3.06 7.37
CA GLU A 21 -9.62 -3.61 6.74
C GLU A 21 -9.31 -4.17 5.36
N ILE A 22 -8.59 -3.43 4.52
CA ILE A 22 -8.21 -3.88 3.18
C ILE A 22 -7.33 -5.12 3.28
N TYR A 23 -6.36 -5.11 4.20
CA TYR A 23 -5.44 -6.22 4.39
C TYR A 23 -6.19 -7.50 4.79
N GLU A 24 -7.06 -7.41 5.77
CA GLU A 24 -7.81 -8.57 6.28
C GLU A 24 -8.76 -9.15 5.24
N ARG A 25 -9.31 -8.31 4.37
CA ARG A 25 -10.20 -8.78 3.29
C ARG A 25 -9.44 -9.39 2.12
N SER A 26 -8.18 -9.03 1.95
CA SER A 26 -7.38 -9.45 0.80
C SER A 26 -6.62 -10.74 1.02
N PHE A 27 -6.36 -11.11 2.26
CA PHE A 27 -5.55 -12.28 2.61
C PHE A 27 -6.27 -13.15 3.62
N PRO A 28 -6.22 -14.49 3.47
CA PRO A 28 -6.80 -15.38 4.48
C PRO A 28 -6.04 -15.29 5.80
N PRO A 29 -6.70 -15.58 6.94
CA PRO A 29 -6.09 -15.42 8.25
C PRO A 29 -4.75 -16.15 8.42
N GLU A 30 -4.60 -17.30 7.83
CA GLU A 30 -3.36 -18.09 7.95
C GLU A 30 -2.18 -17.48 7.20
N GLU A 31 -2.43 -16.51 6.31
CA GLU A 31 -1.37 -15.82 5.57
C GLU A 31 -1.11 -14.42 6.14
N GLN A 32 -1.90 -13.97 7.09
CA GLN A 32 -1.76 -12.63 7.64
C GLN A 32 -0.63 -12.55 8.65
N VAL A 33 0.14 -11.46 8.55
CA VAL A 33 1.14 -11.08 9.53
C VAL A 33 0.54 -9.94 10.36
N PRO A 34 0.72 -9.93 11.68
CA PRO A 34 0.20 -8.82 12.48
C PRO A 34 0.69 -7.46 11.99
N MET A 35 -0.23 -6.48 11.96
CA MET A 35 0.08 -5.13 11.51
C MET A 35 1.27 -4.51 12.24
N SER A 36 1.39 -4.81 13.54
CA SER A 36 2.49 -4.30 14.35
C SER A 36 3.85 -4.79 13.86
N GLU A 37 3.90 -6.03 13.34
CA GLU A 37 5.14 -6.57 12.78
C GLU A 37 5.48 -5.94 11.44
N LEU A 38 4.47 -5.66 10.62
CA LEU A 38 4.68 -4.96 9.36
C LEU A 38 5.23 -3.56 9.61
N ARG A 39 4.67 -2.84 10.57
CA ARG A 39 5.14 -1.50 10.92
C ARG A 39 6.55 -1.54 11.49
N ARG A 40 6.87 -2.54 12.30
CA ARG A 40 8.21 -2.70 12.84
C ARG A 40 9.23 -2.96 11.73
N SER A 41 8.87 -3.82 10.77
CA SER A 41 9.74 -4.09 9.62
C SER A 41 9.96 -2.84 8.79
N ALA A 42 8.94 -1.98 8.66
CA ALA A 42 9.03 -0.76 7.87
C ALA A 42 9.95 0.29 8.49
N GLU A 43 10.40 0.10 9.73
CA GLU A 43 11.40 0.97 10.34
C GLU A 43 12.81 0.70 9.80
N ARG A 44 13.02 -0.44 9.15
CA ARG A 44 14.31 -0.79 8.57
C ARG A 44 14.55 -0.04 7.27
N ASP A 45 15.80 0.28 6.97
CA ASP A 45 16.18 0.91 5.72
C ASP A 45 15.74 0.03 4.54
N GLY A 46 15.18 0.66 3.54
CA GLY A 46 14.75 -0.03 2.32
C GLY A 46 13.42 -0.75 2.41
N VAL A 47 12.76 -0.75 3.57
CA VAL A 47 11.46 -1.38 3.73
C VAL A 47 10.38 -0.29 3.78
N SER A 48 9.32 -0.46 2.98
CA SER A 48 8.23 0.52 2.89
C SER A 48 6.88 -0.16 3.08
N PHE A 49 6.08 0.38 3.99
CA PHE A 49 4.70 -0.02 4.20
C PHE A 49 3.83 1.20 3.97
N LEU A 50 3.16 1.24 2.82
CA LEU A 50 2.51 2.46 2.32
C LEU A 50 1.01 2.28 2.18
N ALA A 51 0.28 3.35 2.50
CA ALA A 51 -1.13 3.50 2.16
C ALA A 51 -1.20 4.35 0.89
N TRP A 52 -2.02 3.93 -0.06
CA TRP A 52 -2.20 4.64 -1.33
C TRP A 52 -3.52 5.36 -1.32
N ILE A 53 -3.49 6.63 -1.72
CA ILE A 53 -4.61 7.54 -1.63
C ILE A 53 -4.94 8.06 -3.02
N ASP A 54 -6.23 8.04 -3.37
CA ASP A 54 -6.74 8.70 -4.57
C ASP A 54 -7.32 10.05 -4.17
N PRO A 55 -6.60 11.16 -4.43
CA PRO A 55 -7.10 12.49 -4.01
C PRO A 55 -8.38 12.92 -4.71
N SER A 56 -8.77 12.24 -5.80
CA SER A 56 -10.01 12.56 -6.51
C SER A 56 -11.25 12.02 -5.79
N LEU A 57 -11.07 11.14 -4.81
CA LEU A 57 -12.17 10.60 -4.02
C LEU A 57 -12.36 11.40 -2.73
N PRO A 58 -13.60 11.47 -2.22
CA PRO A 58 -13.83 12.14 -0.94
C PRO A 58 -13.19 11.36 0.21
N ALA A 59 -12.53 12.09 1.10
CA ALA A 59 -11.90 11.49 2.28
C ALA A 59 -12.93 11.02 3.30
N GLY A 60 -14.14 11.57 3.26
CA GLY A 60 -15.18 11.23 4.22
C GLY A 60 -14.97 11.91 5.57
N GLU A 61 -15.83 11.57 6.52
CA GLU A 61 -15.80 12.18 7.84
C GLU A 61 -14.55 11.80 8.64
N ASP A 62 -14.06 10.58 8.44
CA ASP A 62 -12.88 10.09 9.16
C ASP A 62 -11.56 10.38 8.45
N GLY A 63 -11.59 10.95 7.24
CA GLY A 63 -10.39 11.29 6.50
C GLY A 63 -9.72 10.10 5.79
N ALA A 64 -10.33 8.93 5.78
CA ALA A 64 -9.73 7.71 5.20
C ALA A 64 -10.53 7.13 4.04
N GLY A 65 -11.61 7.78 3.62
CA GLY A 65 -12.46 7.27 2.55
C GLY A 65 -11.76 7.16 1.20
N ASN A 66 -10.68 7.88 1.01
CA ASN A 66 -9.91 7.87 -0.23
C ASN A 66 -8.67 6.97 -0.19
N VAL A 67 -8.49 6.20 0.87
CA VAL A 67 -7.44 5.16 0.92
C VAL A 67 -7.94 3.98 0.10
N VAL A 68 -7.19 3.63 -0.95
CA VAL A 68 -7.64 2.64 -1.94
C VAL A 68 -6.80 1.37 -1.97
N ALA A 69 -5.60 1.40 -1.40
CA ALA A 69 -4.71 0.25 -1.46
C ALA A 69 -3.60 0.36 -0.42
N LEU A 70 -2.89 -0.74 -0.25
CA LEU A 70 -1.66 -0.76 0.54
C LEU A 70 -0.60 -1.58 -0.17
N THR A 71 0.67 -1.26 0.08
CA THR A 71 1.81 -2.03 -0.42
C THR A 71 2.84 -2.22 0.67
N PHE A 72 3.57 -3.33 0.58
CA PHE A 72 4.71 -3.63 1.42
C PHE A 72 5.85 -4.05 0.51
N SER A 73 6.95 -3.30 0.52
CA SER A 73 8.01 -3.50 -0.46
C SER A 73 9.39 -3.34 0.16
N PHE A 74 10.38 -3.89 -0.53
CA PHE A 74 11.79 -3.87 -0.14
C PHE A 74 12.62 -3.30 -1.28
N VAL A 75 13.47 -2.33 -1.00
CA VAL A 75 14.38 -1.73 -1.96
C VAL A 75 15.81 -1.98 -1.49
N PHE A 76 16.57 -2.72 -2.28
CA PHE A 76 18.00 -2.97 -2.06
C PHE A 76 18.78 -2.20 -3.11
N PRO A 77 20.09 -2.01 -2.94
CA PRO A 77 20.88 -1.25 -3.92
C PRO A 77 20.75 -1.76 -5.36
N ASP A 78 20.55 -3.08 -5.52
CA ASP A 78 20.49 -3.71 -6.83
C ASP A 78 19.23 -4.55 -7.06
N LEU A 79 18.18 -4.36 -6.23
CA LEU A 79 16.99 -5.19 -6.32
C LEU A 79 15.77 -4.46 -5.71
N PHE A 80 14.64 -4.50 -6.42
CA PHE A 80 13.33 -4.11 -5.88
C PHE A 80 12.47 -5.35 -5.75
N TYR A 81 11.86 -5.53 -4.57
CA TYR A 81 10.94 -6.63 -4.31
C TYR A 81 9.62 -6.10 -3.76
N LEU A 82 8.53 -6.34 -4.47
CA LEU A 82 7.19 -6.03 -3.99
C LEU A 82 6.69 -7.24 -3.20
N GLY A 83 6.63 -7.10 -1.88
CA GLY A 83 6.18 -8.18 -1.00
C GLY A 83 4.71 -8.48 -1.20
N PHE A 84 3.86 -7.46 -1.14
CA PHE A 84 2.44 -7.60 -1.49
C PHE A 84 1.82 -6.26 -1.82
N LEU A 85 0.71 -6.35 -2.56
CA LEU A 85 -0.15 -5.24 -2.95
C LEU A 85 -1.59 -5.69 -2.73
N ALA A 86 -2.37 -4.90 -2.02
CA ALA A 86 -3.79 -5.18 -1.82
C ALA A 86 -4.59 -3.92 -2.16
N VAL A 87 -5.66 -4.10 -2.93
CA VAL A 87 -6.55 -3.02 -3.37
C VAL A 87 -7.91 -3.20 -2.69
N ASP A 88 -8.50 -2.09 -2.26
CA ASP A 88 -9.86 -2.11 -1.71
C ASP A 88 -10.80 -2.73 -2.75
N GLY A 89 -11.48 -3.82 -2.37
CA GLY A 89 -12.37 -4.55 -3.26
C GLY A 89 -13.51 -3.71 -3.81
N ARG A 90 -13.89 -2.66 -3.10
CA ARG A 90 -14.97 -1.76 -3.53
C ARG A 90 -14.52 -0.82 -4.65
N THR A 91 -13.23 -0.70 -4.89
CA THR A 91 -12.67 0.23 -5.87
C THR A 91 -11.82 -0.46 -6.94
N ARG A 92 -11.85 -1.79 -7.03
CA ARG A 92 -10.99 -2.55 -7.95
C ARG A 92 -11.19 -2.17 -9.41
N SER A 93 -12.39 -1.79 -9.81
CA SER A 93 -12.69 -1.44 -11.19
C SER A 93 -11.98 -0.16 -11.67
N ALA A 94 -11.38 0.60 -10.76
CA ALA A 94 -10.67 1.83 -11.12
C ALA A 94 -9.21 1.60 -11.57
N GLY A 95 -8.75 0.34 -11.59
CA GLY A 95 -7.41 0.02 -12.08
C GLY A 95 -6.27 0.43 -11.16
N TYR A 96 -6.53 0.52 -9.86
CA TYR A 96 -5.52 0.98 -8.91
C TYR A 96 -4.30 0.08 -8.86
N GLY A 97 -4.48 -1.24 -8.93
CA GLY A 97 -3.36 -2.17 -8.93
C GLY A 97 -2.39 -1.89 -10.06
N THR A 98 -2.91 -1.71 -11.26
CA THR A 98 -2.11 -1.39 -12.45
C THR A 98 -1.40 -0.05 -12.30
N ARG A 99 -2.10 0.96 -11.77
CA ARG A 99 -1.52 2.30 -11.58
C ARG A 99 -0.36 2.26 -10.58
N ILE A 100 -0.52 1.51 -9.49
CA ILE A 100 0.51 1.35 -8.47
C ILE A 100 1.72 0.61 -9.03
N LEU A 101 1.50 -0.48 -9.77
CA LEU A 101 2.58 -1.23 -10.38
C LEU A 101 3.33 -0.38 -11.42
N THR A 102 2.62 0.45 -12.16
CA THR A 102 3.23 1.38 -13.10
C THR A 102 4.12 2.39 -12.37
N HIS A 103 3.63 2.91 -11.23
CA HIS A 103 4.42 3.83 -10.40
C HIS A 103 5.74 3.19 -9.98
N PHE A 104 5.70 1.95 -9.49
CA PHE A 104 6.91 1.25 -9.08
C PHE A 104 7.84 0.98 -10.27
N ARG A 105 7.28 0.64 -11.42
CA ARG A 105 8.09 0.41 -12.63
C ARG A 105 8.81 1.68 -13.07
N GLU A 106 8.13 2.82 -13.01
CA GLU A 106 8.73 4.10 -13.37
C GLU A 106 9.82 4.50 -12.38
N ARG A 107 9.62 4.26 -11.10
CA ARG A 107 10.57 4.65 -10.06
C ARG A 107 11.76 3.69 -9.95
N TYR A 108 11.51 2.39 -10.13
CA TYR A 108 12.52 1.35 -9.91
C TYR A 108 12.78 0.51 -11.16
N GLY A 109 12.46 1.04 -12.35
CA GLY A 109 12.58 0.29 -13.60
C GLY A 109 13.99 -0.15 -13.93
N ASP A 110 15.00 0.56 -13.43
CA ASP A 110 16.40 0.22 -13.65
C ASP A 110 16.95 -0.79 -12.63
N VAL A 111 16.11 -1.21 -11.67
CA VAL A 111 16.50 -2.15 -10.62
C VAL A 111 15.84 -3.49 -10.92
N PRO A 112 16.56 -4.63 -10.86
CA PRO A 112 15.94 -5.93 -11.03
C PRO A 112 14.78 -6.14 -10.08
N GLN A 113 13.74 -6.84 -10.55
CA GLN A 113 12.52 -7.08 -9.79
C GLN A 113 12.27 -8.59 -9.69
N LEU A 114 11.75 -8.99 -8.55
CA LEU A 114 11.32 -10.36 -8.33
C LEU A 114 9.81 -10.52 -8.55
#